data_40da77702527c39e681097001c58d9ba
#
_entry.id   40da77702527c39e681097001c58d9ba
#
_cell.length_a   1.000
_cell.length_b   1.000
_cell.length_c   1.000
_cell.angle_alpha   90.00
_cell.angle_beta   90.00
_cell.angle_gamma   90.00
#
_symmetry.space_group_name_H-M   'P 1'
#
loop_
_entity.id
_entity.type
_entity.pdbx_description
1 polymer ?
#
loop_
_entity_poly.entity_id
_entity_poly.type
_entity_poly.pdbx_seq_one_letter_code
_entity_poly.pdbx_strand_id
1 'polypeptide(L)'
;MSEITDQIISIEKRFWTEADDPDFFEERFADEGMSVIEPMGFIDKPKAVAMTADKPWQDVELRDVQVRELTPDCVILAYHGQGRHEGDKEPYRASIASTYVRRDGHWQLALTAHQPWKPAEDTGA
;
A
#
# COMPACT_ATOMS: atom_id res chain seq x y z
N MET A 1 -12.33 10.30 13.72
CA MET A 1 -11.42 9.27 13.34
C MET A 1 -10.34 9.18 14.34
N SER A 2 -9.82 8.03 14.58
CA SER A 2 -8.78 7.90 15.57
C SER A 2 -7.46 8.37 14.98
N GLU A 3 -6.55 8.76 15.87
CA GLU A 3 -5.24 9.17 15.47
C GLU A 3 -4.49 8.02 14.82
N ILE A 4 -4.72 6.79 15.29
CA ILE A 4 -4.08 5.61 14.71
C ILE A 4 -4.56 5.42 13.27
N THR A 5 -5.87 5.55 13.03
CA THR A 5 -6.41 5.43 11.68
C THR A 5 -5.75 6.43 10.74
N ASP A 6 -5.62 7.68 11.17
CA ASP A 6 -5.02 8.71 10.34
C ASP A 6 -3.54 8.43 10.07
N GLN A 7 -2.81 7.92 11.06
CA GLN A 7 -1.41 7.56 10.87
C GLN A 7 -1.26 6.43 9.87
N ILE A 8 -2.09 5.40 9.96
CA ILE A 8 -2.00 4.24 9.07
C ILE A 8 -2.33 4.64 7.63
N ILE A 9 -3.38 5.43 7.43
CA ILE A 9 -3.72 5.90 6.09
C ILE A 9 -2.57 6.71 5.50
N SER A 10 -1.96 7.57 6.32
CA SER A 10 -0.84 8.39 5.87
C SER A 10 0.36 7.53 5.46
N ILE A 11 0.69 6.50 6.25
CA ILE A 11 1.82 5.62 5.93
C ILE A 11 1.51 4.83 4.66
N GLU A 12 0.29 4.31 4.54
CA GLU A 12 -0.09 3.54 3.34
C GLU A 12 0.03 4.41 2.09
N LYS A 13 -0.43 5.66 2.16
CA LYS A 13 -0.34 6.55 1.02
C LYS A 13 1.10 6.82 0.64
N ARG A 14 1.99 6.90 1.63
CA ARG A 14 3.41 7.14 1.35
C ARG A 14 4.07 5.96 0.63
N PHE A 15 3.57 4.73 0.79
CA PHE A 15 4.08 3.60 0.02
C PHE A 15 3.82 3.80 -1.48
N TRP A 16 2.82 4.62 -1.83
CA TRP A 16 2.58 4.99 -3.22
C TRP A 16 3.43 6.20 -3.61
N THR A 17 3.36 7.27 -2.82
CA THR A 17 3.98 8.55 -3.21
C THR A 17 5.49 8.56 -3.00
N GLU A 18 6.01 7.68 -2.15
CA GLU A 18 7.45 7.55 -1.92
C GLU A 18 7.93 6.17 -2.34
N ALA A 19 7.35 5.64 -3.40
CA ALA A 19 7.71 4.31 -3.89
C ALA A 19 9.14 4.25 -4.44
N ASP A 20 9.78 5.40 -4.65
CA ASP A 20 11.16 5.46 -5.12
C ASP A 20 12.14 5.73 -3.97
N ASP A 21 11.71 5.66 -2.73
CA ASP A 21 12.56 5.98 -1.57
C ASP A 21 12.92 4.70 -0.81
N PRO A 22 14.14 4.17 -1.00
CA PRO A 22 14.52 2.94 -0.31
C PRO A 22 14.59 3.10 1.21
N ASP A 23 14.91 4.28 1.71
CA ASP A 23 14.99 4.49 3.17
C ASP A 23 13.61 4.40 3.81
N PHE A 24 12.58 4.89 3.13
CA PHE A 24 11.21 4.78 3.62
C PHE A 24 10.83 3.30 3.72
N PHE A 25 11.13 2.51 2.69
CA PHE A 25 10.81 1.09 2.68
C PHE A 25 11.60 0.34 3.75
N GLU A 26 12.88 0.68 3.95
CA GLU A 26 13.67 0.06 5.01
C GLU A 26 13.06 0.32 6.38
N GLU A 27 12.56 1.50 6.59
CA GLU A 27 12.00 1.86 7.89
C GLU A 27 10.59 1.32 8.09
N ARG A 28 9.77 1.37 7.08
CA ARG A 28 8.32 1.10 7.23
C ARG A 28 7.87 -0.29 6.80
N PHE A 29 8.71 -1.04 6.10
CA PHE A 29 8.37 -2.40 5.70
C PHE A 29 8.99 -3.33 6.75
N ALA A 30 8.16 -4.17 7.39
CA ALA A 30 8.66 -5.05 8.45
C ALA A 30 9.68 -6.04 7.86
N ASP A 31 10.68 -6.44 8.66
CA ASP A 31 11.72 -7.34 8.18
C ASP A 31 11.14 -8.64 7.63
N GLU A 32 10.09 -9.17 8.26
CA GLU A 32 9.45 -10.39 7.81
C GLU A 32 8.22 -10.08 6.96
N GLY A 33 8.04 -8.84 6.57
CA GLY A 33 6.87 -8.41 5.81
C GLY A 33 6.86 -8.96 4.40
N MET A 34 5.70 -8.89 3.77
CA MET A 34 5.51 -9.47 2.45
C MET A 34 4.50 -8.68 1.65
N SER A 35 4.72 -8.57 0.36
CA SER A 35 3.71 -8.06 -0.56
C SER A 35 3.31 -9.18 -1.50
N VAL A 36 2.05 -9.18 -1.91
CA VAL A 36 1.53 -10.15 -2.88
C VAL A 36 0.95 -9.32 -4.01
N ILE A 37 1.67 -9.22 -5.12
CA ILE A 37 1.28 -8.36 -6.22
C ILE A 37 1.58 -9.08 -7.54
N GLU A 38 0.53 -9.43 -8.29
CA GLU A 38 0.73 -10.07 -9.57
C GLU A 38 1.09 -9.02 -10.63
N PRO A 39 1.89 -9.35 -11.60
CA PRO A 39 2.43 -10.69 -11.91
C PRO A 39 3.71 -11.03 -11.16
N MET A 40 4.19 -10.18 -10.28
CA MET A 40 5.44 -10.41 -9.58
C MET A 40 5.35 -11.47 -8.52
N GLY A 41 4.16 -11.70 -7.97
CA GLY A 41 3.93 -12.71 -6.95
C GLY A 41 4.32 -12.24 -5.57
N PHE A 42 5.11 -13.03 -4.88
CA PHE A 42 5.47 -12.73 -3.49
C PHE A 42 6.74 -11.90 -3.46
N ILE A 43 6.70 -10.81 -2.71
CA ILE A 43 7.80 -9.84 -2.65
C ILE A 43 8.19 -9.68 -1.19
N ASP A 44 9.41 -10.08 -0.84
CA ASP A 44 9.92 -9.89 0.53
C ASP A 44 10.56 -8.50 0.65
N LYS A 45 11.03 -8.16 1.83
CA LYS A 45 11.58 -6.83 2.07
C LYS A 45 12.77 -6.49 1.17
N PRO A 46 13.78 -7.37 1.03
CA PRO A 46 14.91 -7.01 0.15
C PRO A 46 14.46 -6.71 -1.28
N LYS A 47 13.49 -7.48 -1.79
CA LYS A 47 13.00 -7.25 -3.13
C LYS A 47 12.19 -5.96 -3.20
N ALA A 48 11.38 -5.67 -2.18
CA ALA A 48 10.60 -4.43 -2.13
C ALA A 48 11.52 -3.21 -2.14
N VAL A 49 12.59 -3.26 -1.35
CA VAL A 49 13.57 -2.17 -1.32
C VAL A 49 14.25 -2.02 -2.68
N ALA A 50 14.58 -3.13 -3.34
CA ALA A 50 15.20 -3.06 -4.67
C ALA A 50 14.26 -2.46 -5.71
N MET A 51 12.96 -2.64 -5.54
CA MET A 51 11.98 -2.10 -6.50
C MET A 51 11.83 -0.58 -6.41
N THR A 52 12.40 0.06 -5.38
CA THR A 52 12.37 1.51 -5.28
C THR A 52 13.25 2.20 -6.32
N ALA A 53 13.96 1.43 -7.15
CA ALA A 53 14.69 2.01 -8.26
C ALA A 53 13.75 2.51 -9.36
N ASP A 54 12.48 2.10 -9.35
CA ASP A 54 11.52 2.57 -10.33
C ASP A 54 10.99 3.95 -9.98
N LYS A 55 10.19 4.52 -10.87
CA LYS A 55 9.64 5.87 -10.67
C LYS A 55 8.51 5.85 -9.65
N PRO A 56 8.29 6.96 -8.97
CA PRO A 56 7.18 7.04 -8.02
C PRO A 56 5.84 7.08 -8.75
N TRP A 57 4.78 6.80 -8.01
CA TRP A 57 3.42 6.87 -8.57
C TRP A 57 2.92 8.32 -8.54
N GLN A 58 2.14 8.68 -9.56
CA GLN A 58 1.50 9.98 -9.66
C GLN A 58 -0.01 9.80 -9.62
N ASP A 59 -0.73 10.87 -9.31
CA ASP A 59 -2.19 10.88 -9.30
C ASP A 59 -2.75 9.78 -8.41
N VAL A 60 -2.18 9.63 -7.23
CA VAL A 60 -2.55 8.56 -6.32
C VAL A 60 -3.87 8.85 -5.64
N GLU A 61 -4.77 7.87 -5.67
CA GLU A 61 -6.05 7.96 -4.98
C GLU A 61 -6.28 6.71 -4.15
N LEU A 62 -6.79 6.90 -2.95
CA LEU A 62 -7.24 5.80 -2.12
C LEU A 62 -8.74 6.02 -1.90
N ARG A 63 -9.57 5.12 -2.40
CA ARG A 63 -11.03 5.24 -2.34
C ARG A 63 -11.63 4.18 -1.45
N ASP A 64 -12.73 4.53 -0.80
CA ASP A 64 -13.51 3.60 0.02
C ASP A 64 -12.67 2.96 1.09
N VAL A 65 -11.85 3.75 1.76
CA VAL A 65 -10.90 3.25 2.75
C VAL A 65 -11.63 2.72 3.97
N GLN A 66 -11.35 1.48 4.33
CA GLN A 66 -11.89 0.83 5.52
C GLN A 66 -10.72 0.47 6.42
N VAL A 67 -10.78 0.87 7.68
CA VAL A 67 -9.72 0.59 8.64
C VAL A 67 -10.30 -0.13 9.84
N ARG A 68 -9.61 -1.14 10.33
CA ARG A 68 -10.02 -1.87 11.53
C ARG A 68 -8.85 -2.00 12.47
N GLU A 69 -9.01 -1.49 13.68
CA GLU A 69 -7.98 -1.61 14.71
C GLU A 69 -8.24 -2.91 15.45
N LEU A 70 -7.51 -3.94 15.14
CA LEU A 70 -7.74 -5.26 15.72
C LEU A 70 -7.22 -5.33 17.15
N THR A 71 -6.10 -4.72 17.41
CA THR A 71 -5.51 -4.57 18.74
C THR A 71 -4.83 -3.21 18.76
N PRO A 72 -4.34 -2.72 19.88
CA PRO A 72 -3.59 -1.46 19.88
C PRO A 72 -2.34 -1.50 19.02
N ASP A 73 -1.85 -2.70 18.67
CA ASP A 73 -0.62 -2.84 17.91
C ASP A 73 -0.81 -3.55 16.56
N CYS A 74 -2.05 -3.73 16.12
CA CYS A 74 -2.30 -4.38 14.83
C CYS A 74 -3.53 -3.76 14.17
N VAL A 75 -3.35 -3.24 12.98
CA VAL A 75 -4.40 -2.55 12.22
C VAL A 75 -4.43 -3.12 10.81
N ILE A 76 -5.64 -3.32 10.29
CA ILE A 76 -5.79 -3.70 8.89
C ILE A 76 -6.56 -2.60 8.18
N LEU A 77 -6.27 -2.46 6.88
CA LEU A 77 -7.05 -1.56 6.06
C LEU A 77 -7.26 -2.17 4.70
N ALA A 78 -8.32 -1.76 4.04
CA ALA A 78 -8.62 -2.17 2.68
C ALA A 78 -9.16 -0.97 1.94
N TYR A 79 -8.87 -0.89 0.64
CA TYR A 79 -9.32 0.24 -0.16
C TYR A 79 -9.14 -0.09 -1.63
N HIS A 80 -9.70 0.78 -2.48
CA HIS A 80 -9.44 0.73 -3.91
C HIS A 80 -8.38 1.78 -4.20
N GLY A 81 -7.22 1.35 -4.65
CA GLY A 81 -6.10 2.24 -4.93
C GLY A 81 -5.89 2.46 -6.41
N GLN A 82 -5.40 3.62 -6.75
CA GLN A 82 -5.11 3.98 -8.13
C GLN A 82 -3.87 4.86 -8.17
N GLY A 83 -3.02 4.62 -9.14
CA GLY A 83 -1.85 5.46 -9.36
C GLY A 83 -1.34 5.26 -10.77
N ARG A 84 -0.47 6.14 -11.22
CA ARG A 84 0.02 6.11 -12.58
C ARG A 84 1.51 6.44 -12.57
N HIS A 85 2.30 5.74 -13.34
CA HIS A 85 3.68 6.16 -13.57
C HIS A 85 3.70 7.15 -14.74
N GLU A 86 4.69 8.01 -14.75
CA GLU A 86 4.83 8.98 -15.80
C GLU A 86 4.87 8.28 -17.16
N GLY A 87 4.08 8.73 -18.08
CA GLY A 87 4.04 8.17 -19.43
C GLY A 87 3.03 7.06 -19.64
N ASP A 88 2.42 6.54 -18.56
CA ASP A 88 1.44 5.49 -18.71
C ASP A 88 0.13 6.06 -19.23
N LYS A 89 -0.53 5.34 -20.14
CA LYS A 89 -1.80 5.77 -20.63
C LYS A 89 -2.92 5.41 -19.67
N GLU A 90 -2.82 4.28 -19.03
CA GLU A 90 -3.85 3.81 -18.11
C GLU A 90 -3.30 3.75 -16.71
N PRO A 91 -4.06 4.12 -15.71
CA PRO A 91 -3.59 4.00 -14.34
C PRO A 91 -3.59 2.55 -13.88
N TYR A 92 -2.73 2.25 -12.93
CA TYR A 92 -2.78 0.99 -12.22
C TYR A 92 -3.90 1.08 -11.18
N ARG A 93 -4.75 0.10 -11.13
CA ARG A 93 -5.85 0.05 -10.16
C ARG A 93 -5.88 -1.31 -9.49
N ALA A 94 -6.05 -1.30 -8.18
CA ALA A 94 -6.12 -2.54 -7.42
C ALA A 94 -6.98 -2.37 -6.19
N SER A 95 -7.63 -3.47 -5.78
CA SER A 95 -8.20 -3.55 -4.46
C SER A 95 -7.08 -4.02 -3.56
N ILE A 96 -6.82 -3.32 -2.48
CA ILE A 96 -5.63 -3.53 -1.68
C ILE A 96 -6.05 -3.82 -0.24
N ALA A 97 -5.40 -4.81 0.35
CA ALA A 97 -5.56 -5.11 1.77
C ALA A 97 -4.18 -5.09 2.38
N SER A 98 -4.01 -4.34 3.46
CA SER A 98 -2.73 -4.19 4.12
C SER A 98 -2.87 -4.39 5.62
N THR A 99 -1.86 -4.98 6.24
CA THR A 99 -1.80 -5.20 7.67
C THR A 99 -0.57 -4.47 8.22
N TYR A 100 -0.80 -3.68 9.25
CA TYR A 100 0.27 -2.95 9.93
C TYR A 100 0.41 -3.46 11.36
N VAL A 101 1.63 -3.55 11.83
CA VAL A 101 1.93 -3.93 13.22
C VAL A 101 2.78 -2.84 13.84
N ARG A 102 2.59 -2.62 15.13
CA ARG A 102 3.40 -1.65 15.87
C ARG A 102 4.36 -2.40 16.78
N ARG A 103 5.65 -2.11 16.62
CA ARG A 103 6.70 -2.70 17.43
C ARG A 103 7.62 -1.59 17.88
N ASP A 104 7.95 -1.56 19.16
CA ASP A 104 8.84 -0.53 19.71
C ASP A 104 8.35 0.88 19.34
N GLY A 105 7.05 1.07 19.36
CA GLY A 105 6.46 2.38 19.08
C GLY A 105 6.39 2.75 17.60
N HIS A 106 6.78 1.86 16.69
CA HIS A 106 6.79 2.17 15.26
C HIS A 106 5.85 1.25 14.48
N TRP A 107 5.04 1.85 13.63
CA TRP A 107 4.15 1.11 12.74
C TRP A 107 4.93 0.65 11.52
N GLN A 108 4.79 -0.63 11.19
CA GLN A 108 5.43 -1.19 10.00
C GLN A 108 4.45 -2.03 9.21
N LEU A 109 4.60 -2.03 7.91
CA LEU A 109 3.76 -2.82 7.00
C LEU A 109 4.18 -4.28 7.10
N ALA A 110 3.26 -5.14 7.49
CA ALA A 110 3.54 -6.58 7.63
C ALA A 110 3.09 -7.35 6.40
N LEU A 111 1.99 -6.93 5.79
CA LEU A 111 1.48 -7.60 4.60
C LEU A 111 0.69 -6.61 3.78
N THR A 112 0.88 -6.63 2.49
CA THR A 112 -0.03 -5.95 1.58
C THR A 112 -0.30 -6.88 0.40
N ALA A 113 -1.54 -6.92 -0.05
CA ALA A 113 -1.92 -7.73 -1.19
C ALA A 113 -2.74 -6.87 -2.14
N HIS A 114 -2.43 -6.96 -3.42
CA HIS A 114 -3.10 -6.18 -4.44
C HIS A 114 -3.83 -7.14 -5.38
N GLN A 115 -5.09 -6.84 -5.65
CA GLN A 115 -5.87 -7.60 -6.61
C GLN A 115 -6.33 -6.62 -7.68
N PRO A 116 -6.11 -6.88 -8.95
CA PRO A 116 -6.56 -5.96 -10.00
C PRO A 116 -8.04 -5.60 -9.82
N TRP A 117 -8.34 -4.33 -9.98
CA TRP A 117 -9.68 -3.81 -9.78
C TRP A 117 -10.06 -2.94 -10.96
N LYS A 118 -11.30 -3.10 -11.44
CA LYS A 118 -11.80 -2.28 -12.49
C LYS A 118 -13.08 -1.68 -12.00
N PRO A 119 -13.21 -0.37 -11.94
CA PRO A 119 -14.44 0.24 -11.48
C PRO A 119 -15.60 -0.20 -12.35
N ALA A 120 -16.75 -0.33 -11.74
CA ALA A 120 -17.93 -0.68 -12.48
C ALA A 120 -18.20 0.44 -13.39
N GLU A 121 -18.33 0.18 -14.64
CA GLU A 121 -18.46 1.18 -15.50
C GLU A 121 -19.78 1.38 -15.53
N ASP A 122 -20.26 2.11 -15.46
CA ASP A 122 -21.49 2.33 -15.57
C ASP A 122 -21.99 1.63 -16.40
N THR A 123 -21.71 0.89 -16.58
CA THR A 123 -22.08 0.02 -17.28
C THR A 123 -23.22 0.04 -17.53
N GLY A 124 -23.56 0.72 -17.17
CA GLY A 124 -24.59 0.81 -17.50
C GLY A 124 -25.11 -0.23 -17.18
N ALA A 125 -24.60 -0.68 -16.86
CA ALA A 125 -25.20 -1.73 -16.54
C ALA A 125 -25.82 -1.31 -15.65
#